data_7504cd60cc94f3b1e738b4169e0b5879
#
_entry.id   7504cd60cc94f3b1e738b4169e0b5879
#
_cell.length_a   1.000
_cell.length_b   1.000
_cell.length_c   1.000
_cell.angle_alpha   90.00
_cell.angle_beta   90.00
_cell.angle_gamma   90.00
#
_symmetry.space_group_name_H-M   'P 1'
#
loop_
_entity.id
_entity.type
_entity.pdbx_description
1 polymer ?
#
loop_
_entity_poly.entity_id
_entity_poly.type
_entity_poly.pdbx_seq_one_letter_code
_entity_poly.pdbx_strand_id
1 'polypeptide(L)'
;MEYRLADPELKEMDKNEVSELLNQPIYLRVAMISAKDGGPLVHPIWYYFNDEKFYAVSNTGGIKIQSLKKNPDVYFLVDVTDRGVRGKAKAKVIDDPSYAKEITARNLTRYLGSLDSPEAKERLEFSKNYSAIEITPVYMASWKV
;
A
#
# COMPACT_ATOMS: atom_id res chain seq x y z
N MET A 1 2.29 11.25 -13.31
CA MET A 1 1.77 9.87 -13.27
C MET A 1 0.82 9.61 -14.44
N GLU A 2 0.89 8.45 -15.04
CA GLU A 2 0.04 8.05 -16.16
C GLU A 2 -1.17 7.26 -15.69
N TYR A 3 -2.34 7.58 -16.22
CA TYR A 3 -3.58 6.81 -16.03
C TYR A 3 -3.91 6.11 -17.33
N ARG A 4 -4.27 4.83 -17.26
CA ARG A 4 -4.59 4.04 -18.46
C ARG A 4 -5.67 3.00 -18.17
N LEU A 5 -6.30 2.50 -19.23
CA LEU A 5 -7.20 1.37 -19.17
C LEU A 5 -6.42 0.08 -18.88
N ALA A 6 -6.89 -0.72 -17.92
CA ALA A 6 -6.23 -1.96 -17.55
C ALA A 6 -6.58 -3.13 -18.47
N ASP A 7 -7.79 -3.15 -19.01
CA ASP A 7 -8.31 -4.26 -19.78
C ASP A 7 -9.19 -3.70 -20.92
N PRO A 8 -8.86 -3.98 -22.21
CA PRO A 8 -9.61 -3.43 -23.35
C PRO A 8 -11.07 -3.87 -23.42
N GLU A 9 -11.45 -4.93 -22.72
CA GLU A 9 -12.85 -5.40 -22.65
C GLU A 9 -13.69 -4.68 -21.57
N LEU A 10 -13.03 -3.88 -20.71
CA LEU A 10 -13.66 -3.16 -19.63
C LEU A 10 -13.57 -1.65 -19.86
N LYS A 11 -14.15 -0.87 -18.95
CA LYS A 11 -14.11 0.59 -19.02
C LYS A 11 -13.04 1.13 -18.08
N GLU A 12 -12.40 2.20 -18.50
CA GLU A 12 -11.48 2.93 -17.63
C GLU A 12 -12.26 3.76 -16.62
N MET A 13 -11.75 3.84 -15.39
CA MET A 13 -12.28 4.78 -14.39
C MET A 13 -11.65 6.15 -14.62
N ASP A 14 -12.44 7.22 -14.40
CA ASP A 14 -11.86 8.56 -14.37
C ASP A 14 -11.08 8.77 -13.06
N LYS A 15 -10.37 9.90 -12.99
CA LYS A 15 -9.51 10.19 -11.82
C LYS A 15 -10.29 10.30 -10.50
N ASN A 16 -11.54 10.78 -10.55
CA ASN A 16 -12.37 10.88 -9.35
C ASN A 16 -12.80 9.49 -8.87
N GLU A 17 -13.16 8.62 -9.80
CA GLU A 17 -13.51 7.22 -9.47
C GLU A 17 -12.31 6.48 -8.89
N VAL A 18 -11.11 6.68 -9.44
CA VAL A 18 -9.88 6.11 -8.88
C VAL A 18 -9.63 6.64 -7.46
N SER A 19 -9.76 7.94 -7.27
CA SER A 19 -9.59 8.56 -5.96
C SER A 19 -10.58 8.04 -4.93
N GLU A 20 -11.84 7.87 -5.30
CA GLU A 20 -12.87 7.31 -4.41
C GLU A 20 -12.53 5.87 -4.02
N LEU A 21 -12.08 5.06 -4.96
CA LEU A 21 -11.66 3.68 -4.67
C LEU A 21 -10.48 3.66 -3.69
N LEU A 22 -9.45 4.46 -3.96
CA LEU A 22 -8.25 4.49 -3.12
C LEU A 22 -8.51 5.04 -1.72
N ASN A 23 -9.57 5.83 -1.54
CA ASN A 23 -9.94 6.38 -0.23
C ASN A 23 -10.80 5.43 0.61
N GLN A 24 -11.18 4.28 0.09
CA GLN A 24 -11.86 3.26 0.88
C GLN A 24 -10.85 2.52 1.76
N PRO A 25 -11.25 2.13 3.00
CA PRO A 25 -10.35 1.39 3.91
C PRO A 25 -10.28 -0.09 3.52
N ILE A 26 -9.68 -0.37 2.38
CA ILE A 26 -9.49 -1.70 1.82
C ILE A 26 -8.00 -1.99 1.68
N TYR A 27 -7.65 -3.23 1.36
CA TYR A 27 -6.25 -3.61 1.27
C TYR A 27 -5.58 -3.10 -0.01
N LEU A 28 -4.31 -2.71 0.16
CA LEU A 28 -3.36 -2.63 -0.95
C LEU A 28 -2.66 -3.98 -1.02
N ARG A 29 -2.71 -4.64 -2.16
CA ARG A 29 -1.92 -5.85 -2.39
C ARG A 29 -0.68 -5.47 -3.16
N VAL A 30 0.47 -5.84 -2.61
CA VAL A 30 1.77 -5.53 -3.19
C VAL A 30 2.44 -6.82 -3.62
N ALA A 31 2.80 -6.89 -4.89
CA ALA A 31 3.57 -7.98 -5.45
C ALA A 31 5.04 -7.56 -5.53
N MET A 32 5.91 -8.34 -4.92
CA MET A 32 7.34 -8.05 -4.80
C MET A 32 8.16 -9.32 -5.05
N ILE A 33 9.46 -9.17 -5.20
CA ILE A 33 10.37 -10.30 -5.32
C ILE A 33 10.89 -10.66 -3.92
N SER A 34 10.62 -11.89 -3.49
CA SER A 34 11.04 -12.36 -2.17
C SER A 34 12.55 -12.34 -2.01
N ALA A 35 13.03 -11.72 -0.94
CA ALA A 35 14.45 -11.71 -0.60
C ALA A 35 14.96 -13.10 -0.20
N LYS A 36 14.05 -14.01 0.14
CA LYS A 36 14.38 -15.35 0.63
C LYS A 36 14.67 -16.33 -0.51
N ASP A 37 13.81 -16.36 -1.53
CA ASP A 37 13.90 -17.36 -2.60
C ASP A 37 13.85 -16.78 -4.02
N GLY A 38 13.75 -15.47 -4.16
CA GLY A 38 13.69 -14.82 -5.47
C GLY A 38 12.37 -14.98 -6.22
N GLY A 39 11.40 -15.65 -5.62
CA GLY A 39 10.08 -15.85 -6.23
C GLY A 39 9.14 -14.66 -5.99
N PRO A 40 8.00 -14.64 -6.69
CA PRO A 40 6.99 -13.61 -6.47
C PRO A 40 6.33 -13.79 -5.09
N LEU A 41 6.17 -12.66 -4.39
CA LEU A 41 5.57 -12.62 -3.08
C LEU A 41 4.47 -11.56 -3.09
N VAL A 42 3.27 -11.90 -2.59
CA VAL A 42 2.13 -10.97 -2.54
C VAL A 42 1.67 -10.83 -1.10
N HIS A 43 1.54 -9.58 -0.64
CA HIS A 43 1.02 -9.28 0.69
C HIS A 43 -0.08 -8.23 0.65
N PRO A 44 -1.18 -8.41 1.42
CA PRO A 44 -2.13 -7.34 1.70
C PRO A 44 -1.57 -6.46 2.81
N ILE A 45 -1.63 -5.14 2.63
CA ILE A 45 -1.20 -4.19 3.65
C ILE A 45 -2.23 -3.07 3.79
N TRP A 46 -2.27 -2.46 4.97
CA TRP A 46 -3.01 -1.22 5.20
C TRP A 46 -2.21 -0.05 4.65
N TYR A 47 -2.93 0.94 4.14
CA TYR A 47 -2.31 2.11 3.52
C TYR A 47 -3.19 3.33 3.68
N TYR A 48 -2.60 4.50 3.48
CA TYR A 48 -3.33 5.66 3.01
C TYR A 48 -2.65 6.19 1.74
N PHE A 49 -3.42 6.84 0.90
CA PHE A 49 -2.93 7.38 -0.37
C PHE A 49 -2.98 8.90 -0.31
N ASN A 50 -1.85 9.54 -0.55
CA ASN A 50 -1.72 10.99 -0.54
C ASN A 50 -0.54 11.40 -1.42
N ASP A 51 -0.66 12.55 -2.12
CA ASP A 51 0.41 13.05 -3.00
C ASP A 51 0.95 11.97 -3.97
N GLU A 52 0.02 11.22 -4.56
CA GLU A 52 0.33 10.16 -5.52
C GLU A 52 1.21 9.03 -4.97
N LYS A 53 1.18 8.80 -3.66
CA LYS A 53 1.91 7.71 -3.01
C LYS A 53 1.03 6.94 -2.04
N PHE A 54 1.33 5.65 -1.92
CA PHE A 54 0.80 4.81 -0.85
C PHE A 54 1.77 4.84 0.33
N TYR A 55 1.23 4.96 1.53
CA TYR A 55 2.00 4.98 2.79
C TYR A 55 1.59 3.80 3.66
N ALA A 56 2.56 2.99 4.02
CA ALA A 56 2.37 1.78 4.80
C ALA A 56 3.53 1.56 5.77
N VAL A 57 3.42 0.53 6.58
CA VAL A 57 4.48 0.11 7.51
C VAL A 57 4.56 -1.40 7.56
N SER A 58 5.71 -1.91 7.96
CA SER A 58 5.90 -3.34 8.25
C SER A 58 7.08 -3.54 9.20
N ASN A 59 7.18 -4.72 9.78
CA ASN A 59 8.28 -5.08 10.67
C ASN A 59 9.64 -4.87 10.01
N THR A 60 10.51 -4.16 10.66
CA THR A 60 11.86 -3.83 10.16
C THR A 60 12.65 -5.07 9.76
N GLY A 61 12.59 -6.14 10.52
CA GLY A 61 13.29 -7.39 10.22
C GLY A 61 12.49 -8.38 9.38
N GLY A 62 11.27 -8.04 8.95
CA GLY A 62 10.39 -8.95 8.24
C GLY A 62 10.74 -9.12 6.77
N ILE A 63 10.18 -10.17 6.16
CA ILE A 63 10.44 -10.52 4.77
C ILE A 63 10.00 -9.41 3.78
N LYS A 64 8.92 -8.68 4.08
CA LYS A 64 8.46 -7.57 3.24
C LYS A 64 9.52 -6.48 3.17
N ILE A 65 10.03 -6.04 4.31
CA ILE A 65 11.04 -4.98 4.36
C ILE A 65 12.34 -5.42 3.69
N GLN A 66 12.81 -6.62 3.98
CA GLN A 66 14.02 -7.17 3.35
C GLN A 66 13.86 -7.25 1.83
N SER A 67 12.70 -7.72 1.37
CA SER A 67 12.42 -7.86 -0.06
C SER A 67 12.37 -6.51 -0.77
N LEU A 68 11.69 -5.52 -0.19
CA LEU A 68 11.60 -4.18 -0.76
C LEU A 68 12.93 -3.45 -0.78
N LYS A 69 13.79 -3.67 0.22
CA LYS A 69 15.15 -3.12 0.23
C LYS A 69 16.01 -3.71 -0.87
N LYS A 70 15.87 -5.03 -1.10
CA LYS A 70 16.65 -5.74 -2.11
C LYS A 70 16.20 -5.42 -3.53
N ASN A 71 14.88 -5.31 -3.74
CA ASN A 71 14.31 -4.96 -5.04
C ASN A 71 13.12 -4.03 -4.84
N PRO A 72 13.28 -2.74 -5.17
CA PRO A 72 12.21 -1.75 -4.98
C PRO A 72 11.13 -1.78 -6.06
N ASP A 73 11.32 -2.57 -7.12
CA ASP A 73 10.31 -2.69 -8.18
C ASP A 73 9.17 -3.58 -7.72
N VAL A 74 7.96 -3.05 -7.73
CA VAL A 74 6.77 -3.76 -7.28
C VAL A 74 5.61 -3.54 -8.23
N TYR A 75 4.59 -4.40 -8.12
CA TYR A 75 3.27 -4.16 -8.68
C TYR A 75 2.27 -4.04 -7.54
N PHE A 76 1.22 -3.28 -7.75
CA PHE A 76 0.18 -3.11 -6.75
C PHE A 76 -1.21 -3.35 -7.35
N LEU A 77 -2.14 -3.67 -6.47
CA LEU A 77 -3.54 -3.88 -6.80
C LEU A 77 -4.41 -3.37 -5.66
N VAL A 78 -5.39 -2.53 -5.99
CA VAL A 78 -6.49 -2.14 -5.09
C VAL A 78 -7.78 -2.39 -5.84
N ASP A 79 -8.64 -3.25 -5.32
CA ASP A 79 -9.86 -3.61 -6.01
C ASP A 79 -11.03 -3.90 -5.06
N VAL A 80 -12.21 -3.76 -5.59
CA VAL A 80 -13.47 -4.25 -5.05
C VAL A 80 -14.13 -5.13 -6.10
N THR A 81 -15.34 -5.62 -5.84
CA THR A 81 -15.97 -6.62 -6.69
C THR A 81 -16.08 -6.24 -8.17
N ASP A 82 -16.37 -4.96 -8.46
CA ASP A 82 -16.73 -4.53 -9.82
C ASP A 82 -15.73 -3.55 -10.45
N ARG A 83 -14.65 -3.21 -9.75
CA ARG A 83 -13.67 -2.25 -10.22
C ARG A 83 -12.33 -2.38 -9.48
N GLY A 84 -11.31 -1.86 -10.09
CA GLY A 84 -10.00 -1.85 -9.45
C GLY A 84 -8.99 -0.99 -10.17
N VAL A 85 -7.83 -0.87 -9.55
CA VAL A 85 -6.66 -0.22 -10.11
C VAL A 85 -5.43 -1.04 -9.80
N ARG A 86 -4.55 -1.18 -10.77
CA ARG A 86 -3.26 -1.84 -10.63
C ARG A 86 -2.17 -1.06 -11.34
N GLY A 87 -0.94 -1.35 -11.02
CA GLY A 87 0.14 -0.68 -11.71
C GLY A 87 1.51 -1.10 -11.23
N LYS A 88 2.51 -0.61 -11.94
CA LYS A 88 3.89 -0.72 -11.54
C LYS A 88 4.23 0.43 -10.60
N ALA A 89 5.08 0.18 -9.61
CA ALA A 89 5.47 1.18 -8.64
C ALA A 89 6.90 0.97 -8.15
N LYS A 90 7.43 2.00 -7.49
CA LYS A 90 8.70 1.95 -6.78
C LYS A 90 8.43 2.05 -5.28
N ALA A 91 8.98 1.11 -4.52
CA ALA A 91 8.90 1.13 -3.07
C ALA A 91 10.17 1.73 -2.47
N LYS A 92 10.00 2.55 -1.45
CA LYS A 92 11.11 3.10 -0.66
C LYS A 92 10.88 2.75 0.80
N VAL A 93 11.86 2.11 1.41
CA VAL A 93 11.85 1.79 2.85
C VAL A 93 12.61 2.88 3.60
N ILE A 94 12.00 3.39 4.66
CA ILE A 94 12.58 4.44 5.50
C ILE A 94 12.60 3.90 6.94
N ASP A 95 13.80 3.67 7.47
CA ASP A 95 14.01 3.16 8.82
C ASP A 95 14.03 4.32 9.82
N ASP A 96 12.87 4.93 10.02
CA ASP A 96 12.64 6.03 10.96
C ASP A 96 11.42 5.66 11.82
N PRO A 97 11.62 5.24 13.07
CA PRO A 97 10.50 4.84 13.95
C PRO A 97 9.47 5.95 14.18
N SER A 98 9.91 7.20 14.22
CA SER A 98 9.02 8.34 14.38
C SER A 98 8.09 8.50 13.19
N TYR A 99 8.62 8.39 11.99
CA TYR A 99 7.85 8.44 10.75
C TYR A 99 6.92 7.23 10.60
N ALA A 100 7.42 6.04 10.92
CA ALA A 100 6.59 4.83 10.92
C ALA A 100 5.42 4.95 11.90
N LYS A 101 5.62 5.58 13.06
CA LYS A 101 4.57 5.83 14.03
C LYS A 101 3.48 6.76 13.48
N GLU A 102 3.87 7.82 12.79
CA GLU A 102 2.90 8.74 12.14
C GLU A 102 2.04 8.01 11.12
N ILE A 103 2.65 7.21 10.26
CA ILE A 103 1.91 6.41 9.27
C ILE A 103 1.00 5.40 9.96
N THR A 104 1.48 4.73 11.00
CA THR A 104 0.69 3.76 11.77
C THR A 104 -0.53 4.44 12.38
N ALA A 105 -0.37 5.61 12.99
CA ALA A 105 -1.48 6.34 13.60
C ALA A 105 -2.56 6.70 12.57
N ARG A 106 -2.16 7.18 11.39
CA ARG A 106 -3.09 7.52 10.32
C ARG A 106 -3.84 6.29 9.81
N ASN A 107 -3.13 5.18 9.62
CA ASN A 107 -3.76 3.94 9.16
C ASN A 107 -4.69 3.33 10.22
N LEU A 108 -4.32 3.38 11.49
CA LEU A 108 -5.21 2.93 12.57
C LEU A 108 -6.51 3.73 12.61
N THR A 109 -6.42 5.05 12.49
CA THR A 109 -7.62 5.90 12.41
C THR A 109 -8.47 5.56 11.21
N ARG A 110 -7.84 5.33 10.06
CA ARG A 110 -8.52 5.01 8.81
C ARG A 110 -9.27 3.67 8.86
N TYR A 111 -8.63 2.63 9.40
CA TYR A 111 -9.20 1.27 9.39
C TYR A 111 -9.99 0.92 10.65
N LEU A 112 -9.63 1.47 11.79
CA LEU A 112 -10.31 1.20 13.06
C LEU A 112 -11.18 2.35 13.56
N GLY A 113 -11.12 3.50 12.91
CA GLY A 113 -11.94 4.67 13.23
C GLY A 113 -11.40 5.54 14.35
N SER A 114 -10.46 5.07 15.17
CA SER A 114 -9.98 5.77 16.36
C SER A 114 -8.66 5.21 16.83
N LEU A 115 -7.90 6.02 17.58
CA LEU A 115 -6.69 5.58 18.30
C LEU A 115 -6.98 5.17 19.74
N ASP A 116 -8.25 5.22 20.18
CA ASP A 116 -8.61 5.05 21.60
C ASP A 116 -8.89 3.60 22.00
N SER A 117 -9.10 2.71 21.04
CA SER A 117 -9.36 1.30 21.35
C SER A 117 -8.09 0.62 21.89
N PRO A 118 -8.24 -0.43 22.72
CA PRO A 118 -7.09 -1.20 23.19
C PRO A 118 -6.25 -1.77 22.05
N GLU A 119 -6.90 -2.24 20.97
CA GLU A 119 -6.20 -2.76 19.79
C GLU A 119 -5.37 -1.68 19.10
N ALA A 120 -5.92 -0.49 18.91
CA ALA A 120 -5.19 0.61 18.29
C ALA A 120 -3.99 1.05 19.13
N LYS A 121 -4.16 1.15 20.45
CA LYS A 121 -3.07 1.50 21.36
C LYS A 121 -1.94 0.48 21.33
N GLU A 122 -2.27 -0.80 21.31
CA GLU A 122 -1.29 -1.89 21.23
C GLU A 122 -0.50 -1.83 19.91
N ARG A 123 -1.18 -1.66 18.80
CA ARG A 123 -0.54 -1.56 17.49
C ARG A 123 0.34 -0.32 17.35
N LEU A 124 -0.11 0.81 17.93
CA LEU A 124 0.69 2.03 17.92
C LEU A 124 1.96 1.87 18.75
N GLU A 125 1.89 1.24 19.89
CA GLU A 125 3.06 0.92 20.72
C GLU A 125 4.02 -0.01 19.98
N PHE A 126 3.49 -1.01 19.27
CA PHE A 126 4.30 -1.95 18.51
C PHE A 126 5.01 -1.28 17.31
N SER A 127 4.54 -0.10 16.88
CA SER A 127 5.07 0.59 15.70
C SER A 127 6.56 0.99 15.84
N LYS A 128 7.10 0.97 17.03
CA LYS A 128 8.56 1.18 17.25
C LYS A 128 9.41 0.13 16.55
N ASN A 129 8.81 -1.02 16.18
CA ASN A 129 9.46 -2.11 15.46
C ASN A 129 9.23 -2.04 13.95
N TYR A 130 8.60 -0.98 13.45
CA TYR A 130 8.23 -0.84 12.04
C TYR A 130 9.19 0.07 11.28
N SER A 131 9.33 -0.24 10.00
CA SER A 131 9.88 0.68 9.00
C SER A 131 8.73 1.26 8.18
N ALA A 132 8.89 2.49 7.74
CA ALA A 132 7.95 3.13 6.83
C ALA A 132 8.18 2.64 5.40
N ILE A 133 7.10 2.54 4.64
CA ILE A 133 7.11 2.17 3.22
C ILE A 133 6.36 3.24 2.44
N GLU A 134 7.03 3.86 1.49
CA GLU A 134 6.42 4.74 0.50
C GLU A 134 6.42 4.01 -0.84
N ILE A 135 5.24 3.88 -1.45
CA ILE A 135 5.09 3.22 -2.75
C ILE A 135 4.58 4.25 -3.74
N THR A 136 5.41 4.57 -4.73
CA THR A 136 5.12 5.59 -5.74
C THR A 136 4.76 4.92 -7.06
N PRO A 137 3.50 4.98 -7.50
CA PRO A 137 3.10 4.42 -8.78
C PRO A 137 3.81 5.08 -9.95
N VAL A 138 4.22 4.25 -10.91
CA VAL A 138 4.70 4.70 -12.22
C VAL A 138 3.49 4.98 -13.12
N TYR A 139 2.47 4.14 -13.03
CA TYR A 139 1.19 4.32 -13.72
C TYR A 139 0.07 3.69 -12.90
N MET A 140 -1.16 4.08 -13.21
CA MET A 140 -2.37 3.46 -12.68
C MET A 140 -3.25 2.98 -13.82
N ALA A 141 -3.42 1.68 -13.94
CA ALA A 141 -4.30 1.05 -14.91
C ALA A 141 -5.59 0.64 -14.20
N SER A 142 -6.71 1.20 -14.62
CA SER A 142 -7.99 0.99 -13.95
C SER A 142 -8.99 0.26 -14.84
N TRP A 143 -9.98 -0.33 -14.19
CA TRP A 143 -11.11 -0.94 -14.87
C TRP A 143 -12.36 -0.81 -14.02
N LYS A 144 -13.51 -0.84 -14.68
CA LYS A 144 -14.83 -1.02 -14.07
C LYS A 144 -15.70 -1.82 -15.00
N VAL A 145 -16.61 -2.57 -14.42
CA VAL A 145 -17.57 -3.37 -15.16
C VAL A 145 -18.74 -2.51 -15.61
#